data_a3173f3c7fec612e147f7b1a5074efe3
#
_entry.id   a3173f3c7fec612e147f7b1a5074efe3
#
_cell.length_a   1.000
_cell.length_b   1.000
_cell.length_c   1.000
_cell.angle_alpha   90.00
_cell.angle_beta   90.00
_cell.angle_gamma   90.00
#
_symmetry.space_group_name_H-M   'P 1'
#
loop_
_entity.id
_entity.type
_entity.pdbx_description
1 polymer ?
#
loop_
_entity_poly.entity_id
_entity_poly.type
_entity_poly.pdbx_seq_one_letter_code
_entity_poly.pdbx_strand_id
1 'polypeptide(L)'
;MDMPTNQLSKALSQAVLRVLRAFVRVLMRHGLALPAFVELAKRAYVEAALNDFAIPGRKPSVSRAALLTGLTRKEVQRLVEGHAAGAEGEPPLPENRAARVVAGWVRDPDFRGRDGEPLPLRFDGAEPSFSTLVRRHSGDMPPRAVLDELLRVGTVERDDNGVVRLMTRVYIPRASDAAKLGILGADVPYLIASIDHNLQGLEPSRFQRKVMYDNLPVEAMDEFRAVAARHAQELIELLDRWLADHDRDANPAVSGSGRMRAGLGVFTFEEVIEPPAERAPAAQSARVRARRSTQGEME
;
A
#
# COMPACT_ATOMS: atom_id res chain seq x y z
N MET A 1 -0.62 -37.21 8.72
CA MET A 1 -0.26 -36.33 9.86
C MET A 1 0.13 -34.95 9.34
N ASP A 2 -0.71 -34.33 8.45
CA ASP A 2 -0.38 -33.11 7.68
C ASP A 2 -1.20 -31.88 8.09
N MET A 3 -1.76 -31.88 9.31
CA MET A 3 -2.64 -30.80 9.77
C MET A 3 -1.96 -29.49 10.20
N PRO A 4 -0.76 -29.44 10.80
CA PRO A 4 -0.20 -28.18 11.26
C PRO A 4 0.35 -27.29 10.11
N THR A 5 0.92 -27.86 9.06
CA THR A 5 1.53 -27.11 7.96
C THR A 5 0.51 -26.33 7.13
N ASN A 6 -0.67 -26.89 6.90
CA ASN A 6 -1.74 -26.26 6.13
C ASN A 6 -2.40 -25.09 6.90
N GLN A 7 -2.55 -25.21 8.23
CA GLN A 7 -3.09 -24.15 9.08
C GLN A 7 -2.13 -22.95 9.16
N LEU A 8 -0.83 -23.21 9.33
CA LEU A 8 0.18 -22.15 9.36
C LEU A 8 0.26 -21.41 8.01
N SER A 9 0.27 -22.13 6.90
CA SER A 9 0.27 -21.56 5.55
C SER A 9 -0.98 -20.71 5.31
N LYS A 10 -2.15 -21.16 5.73
CA LYS A 10 -3.41 -20.41 5.63
C LYS A 10 -3.39 -19.16 6.50
N ALA A 11 -2.90 -19.26 7.74
CA ALA A 11 -2.78 -18.13 8.65
C ALA A 11 -1.81 -17.07 8.10
N LEU A 12 -0.66 -17.50 7.60
CA LEU A 12 0.32 -16.62 6.96
C LEU A 12 -0.29 -15.91 5.75
N SER A 13 -0.94 -16.63 4.85
CA SER A 13 -1.56 -16.06 3.66
C SER A 13 -2.63 -15.02 4.03
N GLN A 14 -3.43 -15.29 5.05
CA GLN A 14 -4.44 -14.35 5.55
C GLN A 14 -3.80 -13.09 6.16
N ALA A 15 -2.74 -13.26 6.96
CA ALA A 15 -2.00 -12.14 7.54
C ALA A 15 -1.37 -11.26 6.45
N VAL A 16 -0.66 -11.87 5.50
CA VAL A 16 -0.05 -11.18 4.35
C VAL A 16 -1.12 -10.42 3.56
N LEU A 17 -2.26 -11.05 3.26
CA LEU A 17 -3.33 -10.37 2.51
C LEU A 17 -3.91 -9.16 3.26
N ARG A 18 -4.04 -9.23 4.59
CA ARG A 18 -4.49 -8.09 5.41
C ARG A 18 -3.50 -6.92 5.35
N VAL A 19 -2.21 -7.20 5.52
CA VAL A 19 -1.14 -6.19 5.42
C VAL A 19 -1.11 -5.59 4.02
N LEU A 20 -1.12 -6.44 2.98
CA LEU A 20 -1.11 -6.00 1.59
C LEU A 20 -2.34 -5.14 1.23
N ARG A 21 -3.53 -5.44 1.71
CA ARG A 21 -4.73 -4.61 1.47
C ARG A 21 -4.57 -3.19 1.99
N ALA A 22 -3.98 -3.02 3.17
CA ALA A 22 -3.70 -1.71 3.73
C ALA A 22 -2.62 -0.98 2.93
N PHE A 23 -1.53 -1.68 2.61
CA PHE A 23 -0.39 -1.15 1.89
C PHE A 23 -0.75 -0.77 0.44
N VAL A 24 -1.45 -1.64 -0.29
CA VAL A 24 -1.87 -1.38 -1.68
C VAL A 24 -2.77 -0.15 -1.80
N ARG A 25 -3.60 0.14 -0.79
CA ARG A 25 -4.37 1.40 -0.76
C ARG A 25 -3.46 2.63 -0.78
N VAL A 26 -2.34 2.58 -0.08
CA VAL A 26 -1.33 3.66 -0.11
C VAL A 26 -0.69 3.72 -1.50
N LEU A 27 -0.22 2.58 -2.04
CA LEU A 27 0.42 2.51 -3.36
C LEU A 27 -0.50 3.06 -4.47
N MET A 28 -1.77 2.65 -4.49
CA MET A 28 -2.74 3.12 -5.48
C MET A 28 -3.04 4.62 -5.33
N ARG A 29 -3.10 5.13 -4.11
CA ARG A 29 -3.32 6.57 -3.85
C ARG A 29 -2.16 7.42 -4.38
N HIS A 30 -0.95 6.87 -4.38
CA HIS A 30 0.25 7.52 -4.89
C HIS A 30 0.64 7.08 -6.31
N GLY A 31 -0.26 6.40 -7.02
CA GLY A 31 -0.08 6.08 -8.44
C GLY A 31 0.89 4.95 -8.74
N LEU A 32 1.37 4.20 -7.73
CA LEU A 32 2.23 3.05 -7.95
C LEU A 32 1.41 1.87 -8.51
N ALA A 33 1.65 1.52 -9.77
CA ALA A 33 0.95 0.43 -10.43
C ALA A 33 1.49 -0.95 -10.01
N LEU A 34 0.65 -2.00 -10.11
CA LEU A 34 1.02 -3.36 -9.75
C LEU A 34 2.33 -3.85 -10.39
N PRO A 35 2.63 -3.63 -11.68
CA PRO A 35 3.91 -4.08 -12.25
C PRO A 35 5.13 -3.47 -11.55
N ALA A 36 5.07 -2.18 -11.16
CA ALA A 36 6.12 -1.52 -10.41
C ALA A 36 6.28 -2.11 -9.02
N PHE A 37 5.18 -2.36 -8.32
CA PHE A 37 5.20 -3.03 -7.02
C PHE A 37 5.81 -4.44 -7.10
N VAL A 38 5.48 -5.21 -8.14
CA VAL A 38 6.05 -6.55 -8.34
C VAL A 38 7.57 -6.50 -8.53
N GLU A 39 8.09 -5.52 -9.26
CA GLU A 39 9.54 -5.35 -9.40
C GLU A 39 10.22 -4.99 -8.06
N LEU A 40 9.62 -4.10 -7.28
CA LEU A 40 10.11 -3.80 -5.92
C LEU A 40 10.05 -5.03 -5.00
N ALA A 41 8.97 -5.79 -5.05
CA ALA A 41 8.82 -7.01 -4.27
C ALA A 41 9.89 -8.06 -4.66
N LYS A 42 10.15 -8.27 -5.94
CA LYS A 42 11.22 -9.17 -6.40
C LYS A 42 12.59 -8.74 -5.89
N ARG A 43 12.90 -7.43 -5.91
CA ARG A 43 14.15 -6.91 -5.34
C ARG A 43 14.26 -7.22 -3.87
N ALA A 44 13.23 -6.89 -3.07
CA ALA A 44 13.21 -7.16 -1.64
C ALA A 44 13.43 -8.65 -1.32
N TYR A 45 12.81 -9.55 -2.09
CA TYR A 45 13.02 -11.00 -1.96
C TYR A 45 14.47 -11.41 -2.26
N VAL A 46 15.09 -10.86 -3.30
CA VAL A 46 16.47 -11.17 -3.67
C VAL A 46 17.43 -10.62 -2.63
N GLU A 47 17.24 -9.39 -2.16
CA GLU A 47 18.06 -8.79 -1.11
C GLU A 47 17.98 -9.56 0.20
N ALA A 48 16.80 -9.93 0.65
CA ALA A 48 16.63 -10.77 1.83
C ALA A 48 17.29 -12.13 1.66
N ALA A 49 17.13 -12.80 0.51
CA ALA A 49 17.75 -14.11 0.24
C ALA A 49 19.28 -14.07 0.24
N LEU A 50 19.87 -12.95 -0.17
CA LEU A 50 21.34 -12.78 -0.23
C LEU A 50 21.94 -12.34 1.11
N ASN A 51 21.21 -11.50 1.88
CA ASN A 51 21.72 -10.87 3.09
C ASN A 51 21.23 -11.60 4.35
N ASP A 52 19.91 -11.72 4.53
CA ASP A 52 19.32 -12.20 5.79
C ASP A 52 19.31 -13.73 5.88
N PHE A 53 19.21 -14.40 4.73
CA PHE A 53 19.23 -15.87 4.64
C PHE A 53 20.55 -16.43 4.11
N ALA A 54 21.65 -15.67 4.22
CA ALA A 54 22.98 -16.15 3.85
C ALA A 54 23.43 -17.26 4.79
N ILE A 55 24.21 -18.23 4.25
CA ILE A 55 24.84 -19.26 5.07
C ILE A 55 26.13 -18.67 5.64
N PRO A 56 26.33 -18.69 6.98
CA PRO A 56 27.57 -18.21 7.58
C PRO A 56 28.81 -18.86 6.95
N GLY A 57 29.81 -18.05 6.61
CA GLY A 57 31.04 -18.51 5.98
C GLY A 57 30.97 -18.85 4.49
N ARG A 58 29.81 -18.70 3.84
CA ARG A 58 29.65 -18.90 2.38
C ARG A 58 29.26 -17.59 1.69
N LYS A 59 29.87 -17.33 0.53
CA LYS A 59 29.45 -16.19 -0.30
C LYS A 59 27.99 -16.38 -0.78
N PRO A 60 27.16 -15.33 -0.71
CA PRO A 60 25.85 -15.34 -1.32
C PRO A 60 25.92 -15.73 -2.80
N SER A 61 24.98 -16.53 -3.29
CA SER A 61 24.98 -16.97 -4.67
C SER A 61 23.63 -16.78 -5.35
N VAL A 62 23.66 -16.38 -6.62
CA VAL A 62 22.48 -16.24 -7.48
C VAL A 62 21.65 -17.54 -7.50
N SER A 63 22.32 -18.71 -7.54
CA SER A 63 21.62 -19.99 -7.56
C SER A 63 20.83 -20.27 -6.29
N ARG A 64 21.38 -19.89 -5.12
CA ARG A 64 20.68 -20.04 -3.84
C ARG A 64 19.53 -19.02 -3.72
N ALA A 65 19.77 -17.77 -4.10
CA ALA A 65 18.71 -16.77 -4.12
C ALA A 65 17.56 -17.19 -5.04
N ALA A 66 17.85 -17.73 -6.21
CA ALA A 66 16.83 -18.28 -7.11
C ALA A 66 16.04 -19.44 -6.47
N LEU A 67 16.71 -20.33 -5.74
CA LEU A 67 16.04 -21.43 -5.01
C LEU A 67 15.10 -20.90 -3.91
N LEU A 68 15.55 -19.92 -3.12
CA LEU A 68 14.77 -19.37 -2.00
C LEU A 68 13.59 -18.52 -2.46
N THR A 69 13.78 -17.74 -3.52
CA THR A 69 12.77 -16.80 -3.99
C THR A 69 11.77 -17.39 -5.00
N GLY A 70 12.12 -18.55 -5.61
CA GLY A 70 11.36 -19.13 -6.72
C GLY A 70 11.54 -18.38 -8.05
N LEU A 71 12.40 -17.36 -8.11
CA LEU A 71 12.72 -16.65 -9.35
C LEU A 71 13.73 -17.45 -10.21
N THR A 72 13.78 -17.17 -11.51
CA THR A 72 14.81 -17.74 -12.38
C THR A 72 16.20 -17.14 -12.08
N ARG A 73 17.27 -17.90 -12.33
CA ARG A 73 18.64 -17.38 -12.17
C ARG A 73 18.89 -16.12 -13.00
N LYS A 74 18.34 -16.06 -14.21
CA LYS A 74 18.45 -14.89 -15.10
C LYS A 74 17.80 -13.65 -14.46
N GLU A 75 16.65 -13.81 -13.86
CA GLU A 75 15.93 -12.72 -13.19
C GLU A 75 16.69 -12.26 -11.94
N VAL A 76 17.17 -13.18 -11.10
CA VAL A 76 18.00 -12.83 -9.93
C VAL A 76 19.26 -12.10 -10.37
N GLN A 77 19.95 -12.59 -11.41
CA GLN A 77 21.15 -11.93 -11.93
C GLN A 77 20.86 -10.50 -12.41
N ARG A 78 19.78 -10.30 -13.16
CA ARG A 78 19.33 -8.98 -13.61
C ARG A 78 19.11 -8.02 -12.42
N LEU A 79 18.46 -8.49 -11.35
CA LEU A 79 18.17 -7.68 -10.17
C LEU A 79 19.46 -7.34 -9.39
N VAL A 80 20.40 -8.26 -9.29
CA VAL A 80 21.71 -8.05 -8.63
C VAL A 80 22.56 -7.05 -9.42
N GLU A 81 22.65 -7.20 -10.74
CA GLU A 81 23.43 -6.31 -11.62
C GLU A 81 22.82 -4.90 -11.63
N GLY A 82 21.49 -4.80 -11.68
CA GLY A 82 20.80 -3.52 -11.58
C GLY A 82 21.06 -2.78 -10.26
N HIS A 83 21.29 -3.52 -9.17
CA HIS A 83 21.68 -2.96 -7.88
C HIS A 83 23.16 -2.54 -7.85
N ALA A 84 24.06 -3.32 -8.46
CA ALA A 84 25.49 -3.04 -8.51
C ALA A 84 25.87 -1.90 -9.45
N ALA A 85 25.03 -1.60 -10.45
CA ALA A 85 25.27 -0.54 -11.44
C ALA A 85 25.12 0.90 -10.88
N GLY A 86 24.89 1.03 -9.59
CA GLY A 86 24.93 2.28 -8.87
C GLY A 86 23.55 2.93 -8.69
N ALA A 87 23.31 3.36 -7.49
CA ALA A 87 22.11 4.04 -7.01
C ALA A 87 21.80 5.40 -7.66
N GLU A 88 22.43 5.79 -8.75
CA GLU A 88 22.12 7.01 -9.49
C GLU A 88 21.11 6.82 -10.64
N GLY A 89 20.69 5.59 -10.87
CA GLY A 89 19.66 5.25 -11.86
C GLY A 89 18.83 4.08 -11.41
N GLU A 90 17.99 4.29 -10.41
CA GLU A 90 16.89 3.36 -10.16
C GLU A 90 16.15 3.14 -11.50
N PRO A 91 16.09 1.91 -12.05
CA PRO A 91 15.40 1.71 -13.31
C PRO A 91 14.01 2.30 -13.17
N PRO A 92 13.55 3.13 -14.12
CA PRO A 92 12.28 3.79 -14.01
C PRO A 92 11.22 2.72 -13.72
N LEU A 93 10.53 2.88 -12.59
CA LEU A 93 9.40 2.01 -12.26
C LEU A 93 8.44 2.07 -13.45
N PRO A 94 7.85 0.92 -13.87
CA PRO A 94 6.91 0.90 -14.97
C PRO A 94 5.87 2.01 -14.79
N GLU A 95 5.88 2.97 -15.70
CA GLU A 95 5.00 4.13 -15.61
C GLU A 95 3.53 3.69 -15.52
N ASN A 96 2.79 4.32 -14.64
CA ASN A 96 1.34 4.21 -14.61
C ASN A 96 0.77 4.57 -16.00
N ARG A 97 -0.16 3.78 -16.53
CA ARG A 97 -0.77 4.00 -17.84
C ARG A 97 -1.39 5.39 -17.99
N ALA A 98 -1.98 5.95 -16.93
CA ALA A 98 -2.48 7.31 -16.91
C ALA A 98 -1.32 8.34 -17.02
N ALA A 99 -0.17 8.10 -16.38
CA ALA A 99 1.00 8.94 -16.50
C ALA A 99 1.55 8.97 -17.94
N ARG A 100 1.51 7.84 -18.66
CA ARG A 100 1.89 7.78 -20.07
C ARG A 100 0.98 8.61 -20.96
N VAL A 101 -0.32 8.63 -20.69
CA VAL A 101 -1.27 9.48 -21.42
C VAL A 101 -0.97 10.94 -21.19
N VAL A 102 -0.70 11.36 -19.96
CA VAL A 102 -0.30 12.74 -19.63
C VAL A 102 1.02 13.11 -20.30
N ALA A 103 2.01 12.24 -20.24
CA ALA A 103 3.30 12.46 -20.91
C ALA A 103 3.15 12.56 -22.43
N GLY A 104 2.28 11.75 -23.04
CA GLY A 104 1.91 11.84 -24.45
C GLY A 104 1.26 13.19 -24.77
N TRP A 105 0.32 13.64 -23.97
CA TRP A 105 -0.36 14.93 -24.16
C TRP A 105 0.62 16.12 -24.15
N VAL A 106 1.63 16.06 -23.30
CA VAL A 106 2.65 17.11 -23.18
C VAL A 106 3.70 17.06 -24.28
N ARG A 107 4.01 15.87 -24.82
CA ARG A 107 5.15 15.66 -25.74
C ARG A 107 4.78 15.47 -27.19
N ASP A 108 3.61 14.86 -27.47
CA ASP A 108 3.19 14.53 -28.82
C ASP A 108 2.71 15.79 -29.57
N PRO A 109 3.34 16.15 -30.71
CA PRO A 109 3.01 17.36 -31.47
C PRO A 109 1.54 17.42 -31.92
N ASP A 110 0.89 16.27 -32.19
CA ASP A 110 -0.51 16.23 -32.64
C ASP A 110 -1.51 16.67 -31.55
N PHE A 111 -1.08 16.69 -30.29
CA PHE A 111 -1.90 17.09 -29.15
C PHE A 111 -1.44 18.42 -28.52
N ARG A 112 -0.60 19.18 -29.26
CA ARG A 112 -0.09 20.49 -28.82
C ARG A 112 -0.51 21.60 -29.75
N GLY A 113 -0.74 22.76 -29.17
CA GLY A 113 -0.94 24.00 -29.92
C GLY A 113 0.35 24.53 -30.54
N ARG A 114 0.21 25.56 -31.41
CA ARG A 114 1.37 26.26 -32.04
C ARG A 114 2.29 26.94 -31.01
N ASP A 115 1.75 27.23 -29.83
CA ASP A 115 2.45 27.78 -28.67
C ASP A 115 3.22 26.70 -27.86
N GLY A 116 3.08 25.44 -28.25
CA GLY A 116 3.70 24.32 -27.59
C GLY A 116 2.96 23.83 -26.34
N GLU A 117 1.79 24.39 -26.02
CA GLU A 117 0.96 23.97 -24.91
C GLU A 117 0.07 22.78 -25.28
N PRO A 118 -0.28 21.89 -24.31
CA PRO A 118 -1.27 20.84 -24.52
C PRO A 118 -2.63 21.41 -24.93
N LEU A 119 -3.17 20.91 -26.03
CA LEU A 119 -4.49 21.34 -26.50
C LEU A 119 -5.59 20.92 -25.55
N PRO A 120 -6.61 21.77 -25.33
CA PRO A 120 -7.88 21.32 -24.78
C PRO A 120 -8.54 20.32 -25.73
N LEU A 121 -8.95 19.15 -25.22
CA LEU A 121 -9.45 18.07 -26.04
C LEU A 121 -10.93 17.77 -25.70
N ARG A 122 -11.77 17.54 -26.71
CA ARG A 122 -13.05 16.90 -26.50
C ARG A 122 -12.85 15.43 -26.18
N PHE A 123 -13.77 14.83 -25.42
CA PHE A 123 -13.65 13.40 -25.10
C PHE A 123 -13.59 12.55 -26.36
N ASP A 124 -14.55 12.74 -27.26
CA ASP A 124 -14.64 12.12 -28.60
C ASP A 124 -14.90 13.19 -29.66
N GLY A 125 -14.79 12.82 -30.93
CA GLY A 125 -15.12 13.68 -32.07
C GLY A 125 -13.97 13.86 -33.04
N ALA A 126 -13.87 15.08 -33.63
CA ALA A 126 -12.78 15.40 -34.54
C ALA A 126 -11.41 15.31 -33.85
N GLU A 127 -10.41 14.84 -34.58
CA GLU A 127 -9.04 14.76 -34.08
C GLU A 127 -8.39 16.15 -34.02
N PRO A 128 -7.56 16.40 -32.98
CA PRO A 128 -7.22 15.51 -31.87
C PRO A 128 -8.31 15.42 -30.79
N SER A 129 -8.54 14.21 -30.26
CA SER A 129 -9.49 13.96 -29.18
C SER A 129 -8.82 13.24 -27.99
N PHE A 130 -9.43 13.32 -26.81
CA PHE A 130 -8.94 12.60 -25.64
C PHE A 130 -8.93 11.09 -25.84
N SER A 131 -9.95 10.54 -26.48
CA SER A 131 -10.00 9.11 -26.81
C SER A 131 -8.88 8.68 -27.75
N THR A 132 -8.50 9.52 -28.71
CA THR A 132 -7.39 9.23 -29.62
C THR A 132 -6.05 9.30 -28.86
N LEU A 133 -5.89 10.28 -27.97
CA LEU A 133 -4.72 10.39 -27.09
C LEU A 133 -4.54 9.12 -26.25
N VAL A 134 -5.59 8.65 -25.59
CA VAL A 134 -5.55 7.44 -24.76
C VAL A 134 -5.18 6.22 -25.58
N ARG A 135 -5.82 6.01 -26.73
CA ARG A 135 -5.52 4.86 -27.63
C ARG A 135 -4.06 4.86 -28.09
N ARG A 136 -3.51 6.03 -28.39
CA ARG A 136 -2.12 6.16 -28.86
C ARG A 136 -1.10 5.87 -27.76
N HIS A 137 -1.34 6.34 -26.53
CA HIS A 137 -0.35 6.29 -25.46
C HIS A 137 -0.62 5.23 -24.39
N SER A 138 -1.82 4.66 -24.32
CA SER A 138 -2.19 3.62 -23.34
C SER A 138 -2.80 2.35 -23.95
N GLY A 139 -2.96 2.29 -25.27
CA GLY A 139 -3.36 1.10 -26.01
C GLY A 139 -4.76 0.58 -25.65
N ASP A 140 -4.82 -0.49 -24.90
CA ASP A 140 -6.01 -1.26 -24.56
C ASP A 140 -6.88 -0.66 -23.43
N MET A 141 -6.49 0.47 -22.84
CA MET A 141 -7.27 1.07 -21.75
C MET A 141 -8.51 1.79 -22.29
N PRO A 142 -9.68 1.58 -21.66
CA PRO A 142 -10.88 2.34 -21.99
C PRO A 142 -10.67 3.84 -21.71
N PRO A 143 -10.84 4.74 -22.71
CA PRO A 143 -10.60 6.18 -22.53
C PRO A 143 -11.40 6.79 -21.38
N ARG A 144 -12.60 6.29 -21.11
CA ARG A 144 -13.44 6.75 -20.00
C ARG A 144 -12.82 6.47 -18.65
N ALA A 145 -12.28 5.25 -18.44
CA ALA A 145 -11.62 4.88 -17.19
C ALA A 145 -10.37 5.73 -16.93
N VAL A 146 -9.62 6.06 -17.98
CA VAL A 146 -8.47 6.96 -17.86
C VAL A 146 -8.90 8.38 -17.50
N LEU A 147 -9.97 8.90 -18.16
CA LEU A 147 -10.50 10.22 -17.83
C LEU A 147 -10.99 10.31 -16.39
N ASP A 148 -11.78 9.33 -15.95
CA ASP A 148 -12.33 9.29 -14.59
C ASP A 148 -11.20 9.29 -13.54
N GLU A 149 -10.12 8.55 -13.79
CA GLU A 149 -8.95 8.55 -12.91
C GLU A 149 -8.21 9.89 -12.91
N LEU A 150 -7.97 10.50 -14.07
CA LEU A 150 -7.28 11.80 -14.17
C LEU A 150 -8.10 12.95 -13.54
N LEU A 151 -9.42 12.90 -13.65
CA LEU A 151 -10.34 13.81 -12.94
C LEU A 151 -10.27 13.59 -11.42
N ARG A 152 -10.30 12.33 -10.97
CA ARG A 152 -10.22 11.97 -9.55
C ARG A 152 -8.97 12.53 -8.86
N VAL A 153 -7.83 12.50 -9.55
CA VAL A 153 -6.55 13.00 -9.02
C VAL A 153 -6.31 14.49 -9.29
N GLY A 154 -7.20 15.16 -10.02
CA GLY A 154 -7.09 16.57 -10.33
C GLY A 154 -6.02 16.91 -11.37
N THR A 155 -5.57 15.93 -12.15
CA THR A 155 -4.61 16.15 -13.24
C THR A 155 -5.26 16.82 -14.43
N VAL A 156 -6.55 16.59 -14.63
CA VAL A 156 -7.37 17.24 -15.66
C VAL A 156 -8.63 17.81 -15.04
N GLU A 157 -9.19 18.81 -15.72
CA GLU A 157 -10.54 19.32 -15.49
C GLU A 157 -11.39 19.15 -16.74
N ARG A 158 -12.70 19.01 -16.55
CA ARG A 158 -13.66 18.96 -17.62
C ARG A 158 -14.64 20.12 -17.47
N ASP A 159 -14.73 20.98 -18.48
CA ASP A 159 -15.65 22.10 -18.46
C ASP A 159 -17.09 21.68 -18.80
N ASP A 160 -18.06 22.62 -18.66
CA ASP A 160 -19.47 22.40 -18.92
C ASP A 160 -19.77 22.03 -20.39
N ASN A 161 -18.87 22.36 -21.31
CA ASN A 161 -18.93 22.00 -22.74
C ASN A 161 -18.32 20.62 -23.03
N GLY A 162 -17.87 19.91 -21.98
CA GLY A 162 -17.29 18.59 -22.08
C GLY A 162 -15.84 18.57 -22.59
N VAL A 163 -15.16 19.72 -22.63
CA VAL A 163 -13.76 19.83 -23.02
C VAL A 163 -12.87 19.51 -21.82
N VAL A 164 -11.91 18.62 -22.04
CA VAL A 164 -10.91 18.19 -21.04
C VAL A 164 -9.66 19.05 -21.19
N ARG A 165 -9.20 19.62 -20.09
CA ARG A 165 -7.99 20.45 -20.02
C ARG A 165 -6.97 19.82 -19.08
N LEU A 166 -5.71 19.85 -19.48
CA LEU A 166 -4.61 19.42 -18.64
C LEU A 166 -4.28 20.52 -17.62
N MET A 167 -4.40 20.21 -16.33
CA MET A 167 -4.12 21.15 -15.24
C MET A 167 -2.69 20.99 -14.71
N THR A 168 -2.11 19.81 -14.80
CA THR A 168 -0.77 19.52 -14.31
C THR A 168 0.01 18.71 -15.34
N ARG A 169 1.14 19.25 -15.82
CA ARG A 169 1.98 18.63 -16.87
C ARG A 169 2.70 17.35 -16.44
N VAL A 170 2.73 17.10 -15.16
CA VAL A 170 3.30 15.90 -14.56
C VAL A 170 2.22 15.28 -13.70
N TYR A 171 1.95 14.00 -13.89
CA TYR A 171 1.18 13.23 -12.94
C TYR A 171 2.02 13.14 -11.65
N ILE A 172 1.90 14.15 -10.80
CA ILE A 172 2.57 14.20 -9.50
C ILE A 172 1.55 13.75 -8.47
N PRO A 173 1.74 12.60 -7.84
CA PRO A 173 1.18 12.36 -6.52
C PRO A 173 1.65 13.53 -5.65
N ARG A 174 0.75 14.20 -4.96
CA ARG A 174 0.98 15.49 -4.28
C ARG A 174 2.35 15.55 -3.60
N ALA A 175 3.22 16.48 -4.02
CA ALA A 175 4.62 16.58 -3.60
C ALA A 175 4.83 16.78 -2.06
N SER A 176 3.77 17.11 -1.30
CA SER A 176 3.80 17.16 0.17
C SER A 176 3.87 15.79 0.85
N ASP A 177 3.72 14.71 0.10
CA ASP A 177 3.60 13.36 0.66
C ASP A 177 4.93 12.61 0.75
N ALA A 178 6.02 13.10 0.12
CA ALA A 178 7.33 12.43 0.16
C ALA A 178 7.86 12.25 1.59
N ALA A 179 7.74 13.27 2.43
CA ALA A 179 8.14 13.19 3.83
C ALA A 179 7.29 12.17 4.62
N LYS A 180 5.97 12.14 4.35
CA LYS A 180 5.05 11.18 4.99
C LYS A 180 5.30 9.75 4.51
N LEU A 181 5.65 9.55 3.24
CA LEU A 181 6.08 8.25 2.73
C LEU A 181 7.42 7.82 3.33
N GLY A 182 8.31 8.77 3.63
CA GLY A 182 9.53 8.51 4.40
C GLY A 182 9.24 7.90 5.78
N ILE A 183 8.24 8.42 6.49
CA ILE A 183 7.78 7.87 7.78
C ILE A 183 7.27 6.43 7.59
N LEU A 184 6.45 6.16 6.57
CA LEU A 184 6.00 4.80 6.26
C LEU A 184 7.19 3.84 6.05
N GLY A 185 8.20 4.28 5.30
CA GLY A 185 9.40 3.51 5.01
C GLY A 185 10.33 3.33 6.22
N ALA A 186 10.26 4.22 7.22
CA ALA A 186 11.05 4.12 8.44
C ALA A 186 10.37 3.26 9.52
N ASP A 187 9.09 3.49 9.78
CA ASP A 187 8.41 2.95 10.97
C ASP A 187 7.88 1.54 10.77
N VAL A 188 7.27 1.26 9.60
CA VAL A 188 6.66 -0.05 9.33
C VAL A 188 7.69 -1.19 9.36
N PRO A 189 8.91 -1.05 8.82
CA PRO A 189 9.94 -2.08 8.94
C PRO A 189 10.31 -2.40 10.40
N TYR A 190 10.38 -1.40 11.29
CA TYR A 190 10.66 -1.64 12.71
C TYR A 190 9.52 -2.39 13.41
N LEU A 191 8.27 -2.07 13.08
CA LEU A 191 7.12 -2.81 13.60
C LEU A 191 7.16 -4.28 13.13
N ILE A 192 7.39 -4.52 11.83
CA ILE A 192 7.50 -5.87 11.27
C ILE A 192 8.67 -6.63 11.91
N ALA A 193 9.84 -6.01 12.06
CA ALA A 193 11.00 -6.62 12.71
C ALA A 193 10.76 -6.94 14.19
N SER A 194 9.94 -6.15 14.89
CA SER A 194 9.55 -6.45 16.28
C SER A 194 8.59 -7.63 16.37
N ILE A 195 7.63 -7.70 15.45
CA ILE A 195 6.70 -8.84 15.34
C ILE A 195 7.48 -10.11 14.99
N ASP A 196 8.37 -10.06 14.01
CA ASP A 196 9.16 -11.21 13.56
C ASP A 196 10.08 -11.74 14.68
N HIS A 197 10.75 -10.86 15.41
CA HIS A 197 11.56 -11.22 16.59
C HIS A 197 10.73 -12.03 17.61
N ASN A 198 9.51 -11.57 17.89
CA ASN A 198 8.62 -12.26 18.84
C ASN A 198 8.07 -13.57 18.26
N LEU A 199 7.79 -13.64 16.96
CA LEU A 199 7.37 -14.87 16.28
C LEU A 199 8.46 -15.95 16.27
N GLN A 200 9.73 -15.56 16.21
CA GLN A 200 10.87 -16.48 16.31
C GLN A 200 11.13 -16.96 17.76
N GLY A 201 10.43 -16.41 18.75
CA GLY A 201 10.63 -16.75 20.17
C GLY A 201 11.99 -16.29 20.72
N LEU A 202 12.58 -15.24 20.13
CA LEU A 202 13.87 -14.70 20.60
C LEU A 202 13.68 -13.93 21.91
N GLU A 203 14.64 -14.13 22.84
CA GLU A 203 14.63 -13.45 24.12
C GLU A 203 15.72 -12.37 24.21
N PRO A 204 15.49 -11.24 24.91
CA PRO A 204 14.20 -10.87 25.52
C PRO A 204 13.15 -10.47 24.46
N SER A 205 11.91 -10.84 24.70
CA SER A 205 10.82 -10.48 23.79
C SER A 205 10.64 -8.94 23.73
N ARG A 206 10.34 -8.43 22.54
CA ARG A 206 10.09 -7.00 22.35
C ARG A 206 8.70 -6.63 22.82
N PHE A 207 8.57 -5.44 23.40
CA PHE A 207 7.28 -4.92 23.83
C PHE A 207 6.35 -4.74 22.61
N GLN A 208 5.21 -5.42 22.62
CA GLN A 208 4.20 -5.36 21.57
C GLN A 208 2.83 -5.45 22.23
N ARG A 209 2.18 -4.31 22.40
CA ARG A 209 0.86 -4.24 23.04
C ARG A 209 -0.08 -3.33 22.27
N LYS A 210 -1.34 -3.66 22.31
CA LYS A 210 -2.43 -2.89 21.71
C LYS A 210 -3.64 -2.93 22.62
N VAL A 211 -4.33 -1.81 22.77
CA VAL A 211 -5.67 -1.69 23.32
C VAL A 211 -6.61 -1.26 22.21
N MET A 212 -7.78 -1.87 22.13
CA MET A 212 -8.77 -1.60 21.09
C MET A 212 -10.16 -1.96 21.57
N TYR A 213 -11.12 -1.11 21.27
CA TYR A 213 -12.55 -1.37 21.42
C TYR A 213 -13.25 -1.08 20.11
N ASP A 214 -14.33 -1.77 19.80
CA ASP A 214 -15.00 -1.76 18.50
C ASP A 214 -16.47 -1.25 18.57
N ASN A 215 -16.86 -0.70 19.70
CA ASN A 215 -18.20 -0.14 19.90
C ASN A 215 -18.13 1.18 20.70
N LEU A 216 -17.33 2.12 20.21
CA LEU A 216 -17.22 3.45 20.80
C LEU A 216 -18.12 4.44 20.05
N PRO A 217 -18.82 5.33 20.75
CA PRO A 217 -19.59 6.40 20.07
C PRO A 217 -18.64 7.38 19.38
N VAL A 218 -19.08 7.89 18.22
CA VAL A 218 -18.28 8.85 17.43
C VAL A 218 -17.97 10.12 18.24
N GLU A 219 -18.88 10.52 19.11
CA GLU A 219 -18.75 11.72 19.97
C GLU A 219 -17.59 11.61 20.98
N ALA A 220 -17.17 10.40 21.34
CA ALA A 220 -16.03 10.19 22.25
C ALA A 220 -14.66 10.32 21.55
N MET A 221 -14.63 10.41 20.21
CA MET A 221 -13.36 10.35 19.47
C MET A 221 -12.48 11.59 19.67
N ASP A 222 -13.05 12.76 19.85
CA ASP A 222 -12.27 13.98 20.08
C ASP A 222 -11.56 13.93 21.44
N GLU A 223 -12.25 13.46 22.48
CA GLU A 223 -11.66 13.23 23.79
C GLU A 223 -10.57 12.14 23.73
N PHE A 224 -10.83 11.03 23.05
CA PHE A 224 -9.85 9.97 22.86
C PHE A 224 -8.58 10.48 22.18
N ARG A 225 -8.71 11.25 21.09
CA ARG A 225 -7.55 11.84 20.38
C ARG A 225 -6.71 12.73 21.30
N ALA A 226 -7.37 13.58 22.09
CA ALA A 226 -6.69 14.50 22.99
C ALA A 226 -5.94 13.74 24.12
N VAL A 227 -6.60 12.77 24.74
CA VAL A 227 -6.00 11.94 25.80
C VAL A 227 -4.85 11.09 25.25
N ALA A 228 -5.07 10.42 24.13
CA ALA A 228 -4.05 9.57 23.51
C ALA A 228 -2.80 10.40 23.08
N ALA A 229 -3.00 11.55 22.42
CA ALA A 229 -1.90 12.41 21.99
C ALA A 229 -1.09 12.91 23.18
N ARG A 230 -1.74 13.37 24.26
CA ARG A 230 -1.05 13.87 25.45
C ARG A 230 -0.17 12.79 26.08
N HIS A 231 -0.72 11.62 26.38
CA HIS A 231 0.05 10.58 27.05
C HIS A 231 1.10 9.89 26.16
N ALA A 232 0.83 9.79 24.86
CA ALA A 232 1.82 9.32 23.90
C ALA A 232 3.01 10.30 23.82
N GLN A 233 2.75 11.61 23.80
CA GLN A 233 3.79 12.63 23.79
C GLN A 233 4.64 12.59 25.07
N GLU A 234 4.00 12.53 26.24
CA GLU A 234 4.70 12.40 27.53
C GLU A 234 5.64 11.19 27.56
N LEU A 235 5.17 10.05 27.07
CA LEU A 235 5.96 8.81 26.99
C LEU A 235 7.14 8.93 26.03
N ILE A 236 6.92 9.50 24.85
CA ILE A 236 7.98 9.70 23.84
C ILE A 236 9.05 10.62 24.37
N GLU A 237 8.69 11.75 25.00
CA GLU A 237 9.64 12.71 25.57
C GLU A 237 10.44 12.11 26.75
N LEU A 238 9.80 11.26 27.55
CA LEU A 238 10.49 10.55 28.62
C LEU A 238 11.60 9.65 28.07
N LEU A 239 11.28 8.88 27.03
CA LEU A 239 12.21 7.93 26.43
C LEU A 239 13.25 8.63 25.54
N ASP A 240 12.91 9.73 24.89
CA ASP A 240 13.83 10.54 24.11
C ASP A 240 14.96 11.07 25.00
N ARG A 241 14.64 11.64 26.17
CA ARG A 241 15.64 12.08 27.16
C ARG A 241 16.53 10.94 27.59
N TRP A 242 15.94 9.77 27.91
CA TRP A 242 16.73 8.62 28.34
C TRP A 242 17.68 8.13 27.24
N LEU A 243 17.20 8.08 25.98
CA LEU A 243 18.02 7.69 24.84
C LEU A 243 19.13 8.69 24.55
N ALA A 244 18.84 9.99 24.62
CA ALA A 244 19.83 11.05 24.43
C ALA A 244 20.95 11.00 25.48
N ASP A 245 20.61 10.74 26.75
CA ASP A 245 21.57 10.57 27.82
C ASP A 245 22.54 9.39 27.61
N HIS A 246 22.10 8.38 26.84
CA HIS A 246 22.89 7.16 26.60
C HIS A 246 23.46 7.08 25.16
N ASP A 247 23.10 7.99 24.28
CA ASP A 247 23.66 8.06 22.94
C ASP A 247 25.03 8.75 22.93
N ARG A 248 26.04 8.04 22.46
CA ARG A 248 27.41 8.56 22.39
C ARG A 248 27.60 9.71 21.40
N ASP A 249 26.72 9.82 20.42
CA ASP A 249 26.74 10.94 19.46
C ASP A 249 26.14 12.22 20.12
N ALA A 250 25.17 12.05 21.04
CA ALA A 250 24.56 13.14 21.81
C ALA A 250 25.29 13.44 23.11
N ASN A 251 25.86 12.41 23.78
CA ASN A 251 26.57 12.52 25.06
C ASN A 251 27.94 11.83 24.97
N PRO A 252 29.02 12.58 24.64
CA PRO A 252 30.38 12.03 24.49
C PRO A 252 30.97 11.43 25.74
N ALA A 253 30.39 11.70 26.93
CA ALA A 253 30.87 11.12 28.21
C ALA A 253 30.45 9.65 28.36
N VAL A 254 29.53 9.16 27.56
CA VAL A 254 29.04 7.76 27.58
C VAL A 254 30.09 6.85 26.94
N SER A 255 30.53 5.84 27.69
CA SER A 255 31.44 4.79 27.21
C SER A 255 30.70 3.46 27.04
N GLY A 256 31.18 2.61 26.13
CA GLY A 256 30.60 1.28 25.92
C GLY A 256 31.07 0.65 24.62
N SER A 257 30.74 -0.63 24.42
CA SER A 257 31.05 -1.40 23.21
C SER A 257 29.88 -1.53 22.30
N GLY A 258 30.14 -1.82 21.01
CA GLY A 258 29.12 -2.03 20.00
C GLY A 258 28.37 -0.75 19.57
N ARG A 259 27.39 -0.89 18.70
CA ARG A 259 26.49 0.18 18.25
C ARG A 259 25.10 -0.40 18.06
N MET A 260 24.14 0.11 18.82
CA MET A 260 22.74 -0.33 18.74
C MET A 260 21.84 0.83 18.31
N ARG A 261 20.77 0.50 17.61
CA ARG A 261 19.66 1.41 17.36
C ARG A 261 18.46 0.90 18.15
N ALA A 262 17.90 1.74 18.98
CA ALA A 262 16.70 1.45 19.78
C ALA A 262 15.73 2.61 19.71
N GLY A 263 14.44 2.34 19.92
CA GLY A 263 13.40 3.35 19.92
C GLY A 263 12.05 2.75 20.26
N LEU A 264 11.06 3.64 20.46
CA LEU A 264 9.65 3.30 20.62
C LEU A 264 8.85 4.10 19.60
N GLY A 265 8.02 3.44 18.81
CA GLY A 265 7.01 4.07 17.96
C GLY A 265 5.63 3.91 18.57
N VAL A 266 4.85 4.99 18.63
CA VAL A 266 3.45 5.00 19.07
C VAL A 266 2.58 5.50 17.93
N PHE A 267 1.44 4.86 17.71
CA PHE A 267 0.47 5.28 16.71
C PHE A 267 -0.96 5.07 17.24
N THR A 268 -1.85 5.96 16.85
CA THR A 268 -3.29 5.82 17.05
C THR A 268 -3.95 5.38 15.76
N PHE A 269 -5.08 4.69 15.88
CA PHE A 269 -5.88 4.30 14.71
C PHE A 269 -7.37 4.45 15.05
N GLU A 270 -8.12 4.78 14.03
CA GLU A 270 -9.57 4.93 14.07
C GLU A 270 -10.15 4.31 12.80
N GLU A 271 -11.26 3.63 12.94
CA GLU A 271 -11.98 3.01 11.84
C GLU A 271 -13.48 3.17 12.08
N VAL A 272 -14.20 3.66 11.08
CA VAL A 272 -15.66 3.65 11.12
C VAL A 272 -16.12 2.23 10.83
N ILE A 273 -16.75 1.60 11.83
CA ILE A 273 -17.33 0.27 11.70
C ILE A 273 -18.80 0.45 11.34
N GLU A 274 -19.17 0.03 10.12
CA GLU A 274 -20.59 -0.03 9.77
C GLU A 274 -21.27 -1.09 10.69
N PRO A 275 -22.40 -0.76 11.31
CA PRO A 275 -23.14 -1.76 12.06
C PRO A 275 -23.45 -2.96 11.15
N PRO A 276 -23.40 -4.19 11.67
CA PRO A 276 -23.76 -5.35 10.88
C PRO A 276 -25.15 -5.11 10.29
N ALA A 277 -25.27 -5.20 8.96
CA ALA A 277 -26.56 -5.03 8.28
C ALA A 277 -27.60 -5.84 9.05
N GLU A 278 -28.65 -5.18 9.59
CA GLU A 278 -29.75 -5.85 10.26
C GLU A 278 -30.22 -6.97 9.32
N ARG A 279 -30.07 -8.19 9.77
CA ARG A 279 -30.65 -9.32 9.05
C ARG A 279 -32.14 -9.01 8.97
N ALA A 280 -32.62 -8.66 7.78
CA ALA A 280 -34.03 -8.52 7.54
C ALA A 280 -34.73 -9.71 8.20
N PRO A 281 -35.77 -9.47 9.04
CA PRO A 281 -36.43 -10.55 9.74
C PRO A 281 -36.88 -11.58 8.69
N ALA A 282 -36.44 -12.82 8.85
CA ALA A 282 -36.77 -13.89 7.92
C ALA A 282 -38.29 -13.88 7.74
N ALA A 283 -38.74 -13.56 6.53
CA ALA A 283 -40.15 -13.55 6.20
C ALA A 283 -40.70 -14.91 6.61
N GLN A 284 -41.47 -14.92 7.68
CA GLN A 284 -42.20 -16.10 8.10
C GLN A 284 -43.12 -16.47 6.93
N SER A 285 -42.69 -17.45 6.16
CA SER A 285 -43.54 -18.07 5.16
C SER A 285 -44.76 -18.62 5.87
N ALA A 286 -45.84 -17.86 5.86
CA ALA A 286 -47.15 -18.28 6.26
C ALA A 286 -47.56 -19.45 5.36
N ARG A 287 -47.27 -20.66 5.80
CA ARG A 287 -47.91 -21.87 5.26
C ARG A 287 -49.36 -21.81 5.64
N VAL A 288 -50.16 -21.21 4.76
CA VAL A 288 -51.60 -21.38 4.74
C VAL A 288 -51.88 -22.88 4.49
N ARG A 289 -52.13 -23.63 5.56
CA ARG A 289 -52.74 -24.93 5.48
C ARG A 289 -54.18 -24.73 5.04
N ALA A 290 -54.45 -24.89 3.75
CA ALA A 290 -55.79 -25.12 3.25
C ALA A 290 -56.33 -26.41 3.90
N ARG A 291 -57.20 -26.26 4.92
CA ARG A 291 -58.07 -27.31 5.34
C ARG A 291 -59.09 -27.54 4.26
N ARG A 292 -58.95 -28.59 3.48
CA ARG A 292 -60.07 -29.19 2.72
C ARG A 292 -61.04 -29.78 3.71
N SER A 293 -62.18 -29.14 3.84
CA SER A 293 -63.38 -29.73 4.34
C SER A 293 -63.88 -30.75 3.29
N THR A 294 -63.86 -32.02 3.64
CA THR A 294 -64.69 -33.03 2.97
C THR A 294 -65.87 -33.25 3.89
N GLN A 295 -66.98 -32.62 3.54
CA GLN A 295 -68.31 -33.12 3.79
C GLN A 295 -68.58 -34.17 2.73
N GLY A 296 -68.98 -35.30 3.09
CA GLY A 296 -69.64 -36.35 2.30
C GLY A 296 -70.44 -37.15 3.28
N GLU A 297 -71.47 -37.00 3.29
CA GLU A 297 -72.83 -37.48 3.18
C GLU A 297 -72.91 -39.00 3.11
N MET A 298 -73.84 -39.45 4.01
CA MET A 298 -74.81 -40.59 3.84
C MET A 298 -74.23 -42.00 4.02
N GLU A 299 -74.77 -42.77 4.76
CA GLU A 299 -75.98 -43.33 5.30
C GLU A 299 -75.64 -44.20 6.50
#